data_9950aa54bd297e286b795d96082f9550
#
_entry.id   9950aa54bd297e286b795d96082f9550
#
_cell.length_a   1.000
_cell.length_b   1.000
_cell.length_c   1.000
_cell.angle_alpha   90.00
_cell.angle_beta   90.00
_cell.angle_gamma   90.00
#
_symmetry.space_group_name_H-M   'P 1'
#
loop_
_entity.id
_entity.type
_entity.pdbx_description
1 polymer ?
#
loop_
_entity_poly.entity_id
_entity_poly.type
_entity_poly.pdbx_seq_one_letter_code
_entity_poly.pdbx_strand_id
1 'polypeptide(L)'
;MGKTFLAQKLMEKLHYPYLSLDHLKMMFIRGRLTDLTVEDDYEMRYFLWPYATELIKTAIENEQNMIVEGCYIPSEWREQFTEEYLKDIRCFFITMSEDYLRKNFDSVKSNGSVIENRMEEEVDLERLINCSKEFKKEAEENNIPVIDITDHYDINEIIEKALKIISL
;
A
#
# COMPACT_ATOMS: atom_id res chain seq x y z
N MET A 1 -4.09 4.79 4.54
CA MET A 1 -5.55 4.91 4.41
C MET A 1 -6.14 3.54 4.06
N GLY A 2 -6.41 2.69 5.06
CA GLY A 2 -7.09 1.40 4.89
C GLY A 2 -6.29 0.26 4.23
N LYS A 3 -5.06 0.48 3.77
CA LYS A 3 -4.22 -0.54 3.11
C LYS A 3 -3.98 -1.76 4.01
N THR A 4 -3.45 -1.54 5.20
CA THR A 4 -3.13 -2.59 6.16
C THR A 4 -4.39 -3.34 6.60
N PHE A 5 -5.53 -2.63 6.78
CA PHE A 5 -6.80 -3.27 7.09
C PHE A 5 -7.30 -4.16 5.94
N LEU A 6 -7.20 -3.69 4.69
CA LEU A 6 -7.52 -4.53 3.53
C LEU A 6 -6.58 -5.72 3.43
N ALA A 7 -5.27 -5.53 3.60
CA ALA A 7 -4.30 -6.63 3.56
C ALA A 7 -4.59 -7.70 4.61
N GLN A 8 -4.97 -7.29 5.82
CA GLN A 8 -5.41 -8.23 6.87
C GLN A 8 -6.67 -8.99 6.45
N LYS A 9 -7.68 -8.31 5.88
CA LYS A 9 -8.90 -8.96 5.42
C LYS A 9 -8.67 -9.90 4.24
N LEU A 10 -7.78 -9.55 3.33
CA LEU A 10 -7.36 -10.43 2.25
C LEU A 10 -6.57 -11.64 2.78
N MET A 11 -5.68 -11.45 3.77
CA MET A 11 -4.99 -12.54 4.44
C MET A 11 -5.99 -13.53 5.09
N GLU A 12 -6.99 -13.02 5.82
CA GLU A 12 -8.03 -13.84 6.44
C GLU A 12 -8.82 -14.65 5.39
N LYS A 13 -9.07 -14.07 4.23
CA LYS A 13 -9.89 -14.67 3.16
C LYS A 13 -9.10 -15.62 2.26
N LEU A 14 -7.89 -15.26 1.89
CA LEU A 14 -7.05 -15.98 0.94
C LEU A 14 -6.06 -16.93 1.63
N HIS A 15 -5.87 -16.77 2.94
CA HIS A 15 -4.84 -17.45 3.73
C HIS A 15 -3.40 -17.18 3.22
N TYR A 16 -3.19 -15.98 2.64
CA TYR A 16 -1.88 -15.50 2.21
C TYR A 16 -1.27 -14.60 3.29
N PRO A 17 -0.02 -14.81 3.71
CA PRO A 17 0.64 -13.89 4.61
C PRO A 17 0.77 -12.51 3.96
N TYR A 18 0.80 -11.44 4.77
CA TYR A 18 1.11 -10.12 4.24
C TYR A 18 2.38 -9.55 4.85
N LEU A 19 3.11 -8.79 4.04
CA LEU A 19 4.25 -7.98 4.42
C LEU A 19 3.87 -6.51 4.36
N SER A 20 3.95 -5.82 5.49
CA SER A 20 3.85 -4.36 5.53
C SER A 20 5.22 -3.73 5.28
N LEU A 21 5.31 -2.83 4.29
CA LEU A 21 6.53 -2.08 4.03
C LEU A 21 6.84 -1.07 5.15
N ASP A 22 5.84 -0.69 5.96
CA ASP A 22 6.08 0.09 7.18
C ASP A 22 6.92 -0.70 8.19
N HIS A 23 6.71 -2.01 8.32
CA HIS A 23 7.56 -2.86 9.16
C HIS A 23 8.99 -2.95 8.61
N LEU A 24 9.13 -3.08 7.29
CA LEU A 24 10.44 -3.09 6.64
C LEU A 24 11.17 -1.76 6.85
N LYS A 25 10.48 -0.62 6.67
CA LYS A 25 10.98 0.73 7.00
C LYS A 25 11.54 0.78 8.41
N MET A 26 10.72 0.39 9.38
CA MET A 26 11.14 0.44 10.79
C MET A 26 12.29 -0.50 11.12
N MET A 27 12.40 -1.63 10.44
CA MET A 27 13.54 -2.54 10.57
C MET A 27 14.85 -1.84 10.14
N PHE A 28 14.86 -1.16 8.99
CA PHE A 28 16.05 -0.44 8.52
C PHE A 28 16.41 0.73 9.42
N ILE A 29 15.45 1.55 9.83
CA ILE A 29 15.67 2.72 10.68
C ILE A 29 16.17 2.27 12.07
N ARG A 30 15.45 1.37 12.75
CA ARG A 30 15.79 0.91 14.09
C ARG A 30 17.05 0.05 14.12
N GLY A 31 17.29 -0.70 13.05
CA GLY A 31 18.49 -1.49 12.85
C GLY A 31 19.73 -0.65 12.49
N ARG A 32 19.56 0.68 12.28
CA ARG A 32 20.64 1.59 11.86
C ARG A 32 21.29 1.16 10.54
N LEU A 33 20.49 0.66 9.61
CA LEU A 33 20.92 0.20 8.30
C LEU A 33 20.73 1.27 7.22
N THR A 34 20.20 2.42 7.60
CA THR A 34 20.04 3.62 6.77
C THR A 34 20.16 4.87 7.64
N ASP A 35 20.56 5.98 7.02
CA ASP A 35 20.55 7.32 7.63
C ASP A 35 19.18 8.02 7.44
N LEU A 36 18.26 7.43 6.67
CA LEU A 36 16.91 7.96 6.49
C LEU A 36 16.11 7.85 7.79
N THR A 37 15.19 8.79 7.96
CA THR A 37 14.32 8.91 9.13
C THR A 37 12.87 8.58 8.79
N VAL A 38 11.99 8.67 9.75
CA VAL A 38 10.55 8.47 9.53
C VAL A 38 9.90 9.56 8.68
N GLU A 39 10.57 10.70 8.53
CA GLU A 39 10.08 11.88 7.79
C GLU A 39 10.46 11.83 6.30
N ASP A 40 11.44 10.99 5.93
CA ASP A 40 11.99 10.89 4.58
C ASP A 40 11.17 9.90 3.71
N ASP A 41 9.84 10.06 3.68
CA ASP A 41 8.92 9.09 3.04
C ASP A 41 9.18 8.94 1.53
N TYR A 42 9.57 10.02 0.85
CA TYR A 42 9.85 9.99 -0.58
C TYR A 42 11.10 9.16 -0.90
N GLU A 43 12.21 9.48 -0.23
CA GLU A 43 13.50 8.79 -0.38
C GLU A 43 13.38 7.33 0.08
N MET A 44 12.61 7.10 1.14
CA MET A 44 12.34 5.78 1.69
C MET A 44 11.63 4.86 0.70
N ARG A 45 10.76 5.38 -0.18
CA ARG A 45 10.11 4.62 -1.24
C ARG A 45 11.15 3.95 -2.14
N TYR A 46 12.11 4.71 -2.65
CA TYR A 46 13.15 4.22 -3.55
C TYR A 46 14.23 3.41 -2.83
N PHE A 47 14.48 3.69 -1.56
CA PHE A 47 15.40 2.90 -0.74
C PHE A 47 14.85 1.50 -0.44
N LEU A 48 13.57 1.38 -0.08
CA LEU A 48 12.95 0.10 0.31
C LEU A 48 12.63 -0.79 -0.88
N TRP A 49 12.28 -0.19 -2.02
CA TRP A 49 11.72 -0.95 -3.14
C TRP A 49 12.64 -2.05 -3.67
N PRO A 50 13.96 -1.85 -3.85
CA PRO A 50 14.86 -2.93 -4.25
C PRO A 50 14.85 -4.13 -3.30
N TYR A 51 14.75 -3.91 -1.99
CA TYR A 51 14.68 -5.01 -1.01
C TYR A 51 13.34 -5.72 -1.04
N ALA A 52 12.24 -4.97 -1.15
CA ALA A 52 10.91 -5.54 -1.31
C ALA A 52 10.81 -6.38 -2.59
N THR A 53 11.41 -5.92 -3.68
CA THR A 53 11.48 -6.64 -4.96
C THR A 53 12.13 -8.01 -4.81
N GLU A 54 13.26 -8.12 -4.12
CA GLU A 54 13.94 -9.39 -3.91
C GLU A 54 13.13 -10.35 -3.01
N LEU A 55 12.41 -9.84 -2.03
CA LEU A 55 11.47 -10.64 -1.23
C LEU A 55 10.32 -11.18 -2.09
N ILE A 56 9.77 -10.35 -2.98
CA ILE A 56 8.70 -10.75 -3.91
C ILE A 56 9.20 -11.83 -4.87
N LYS A 57 10.37 -11.65 -5.50
CA LYS A 57 10.99 -12.65 -6.38
C LYS A 57 11.19 -13.98 -5.65
N THR A 58 11.75 -13.92 -4.44
CA THR A 58 11.95 -15.12 -3.62
C THR A 58 10.65 -15.86 -3.33
N ALA A 59 9.56 -15.13 -3.02
CA ALA A 59 8.26 -15.74 -2.80
C ALA A 59 7.74 -16.44 -4.07
N ILE A 60 7.86 -15.80 -5.25
CA ILE A 60 7.45 -16.38 -6.54
C ILE A 60 8.27 -17.64 -6.85
N GLU A 61 9.60 -17.59 -6.71
CA GLU A 61 10.51 -18.71 -6.95
C GLU A 61 10.22 -19.92 -6.06
N ASN A 62 9.71 -19.67 -4.85
CA ASN A 62 9.29 -20.70 -3.91
C ASN A 62 7.80 -21.10 -4.04
N GLU A 63 7.11 -20.64 -5.09
CA GLU A 63 5.67 -20.89 -5.30
C GLU A 63 4.80 -20.47 -4.08
N GLN A 64 5.21 -19.40 -3.40
CA GLN A 64 4.52 -18.86 -2.22
C GLN A 64 3.67 -17.66 -2.59
N ASN A 65 2.41 -17.68 -2.16
CA ASN A 65 1.56 -16.51 -2.25
C ASN A 65 1.85 -15.53 -1.11
N MET A 66 1.92 -14.24 -1.42
CA MET A 66 2.16 -13.18 -0.45
C MET A 66 1.44 -11.91 -0.84
N ILE A 67 0.95 -11.17 0.14
CA ILE A 67 0.41 -9.83 -0.02
C ILE A 67 1.49 -8.84 0.44
N VAL A 68 1.84 -7.87 -0.39
CA VAL A 68 2.75 -6.78 -0.01
C VAL A 68 1.96 -5.48 0.00
N GLU A 69 2.01 -4.73 1.10
CA GLU A 69 1.27 -3.47 1.24
C GLU A 69 2.16 -2.36 1.81
N GLY A 70 1.84 -1.15 1.45
CA GLY A 70 2.52 0.06 1.93
C GLY A 70 2.38 1.23 0.97
N CYS A 71 2.79 2.42 1.41
CA CYS A 71 2.87 3.61 0.57
C CYS A 71 4.21 3.74 -0.17
N TYR A 72 5.12 2.79 0.02
CA TYR A 72 6.47 2.78 -0.54
C TYR A 72 6.61 1.97 -1.83
N ILE A 73 5.50 1.56 -2.44
CA ILE A 73 5.49 0.93 -3.77
C ILE A 73 5.53 2.08 -4.80
N PRO A 74 6.58 2.19 -5.62
CA PRO A 74 6.65 3.22 -6.65
C PRO A 74 5.67 2.93 -7.79
N SER A 75 5.27 3.95 -8.52
CA SER A 75 4.38 3.80 -9.67
C SER A 75 5.03 3.00 -10.81
N GLU A 76 6.34 3.12 -10.96
CA GLU A 76 7.20 2.40 -11.88
C GLU A 76 7.63 1.00 -11.36
N TRP A 77 6.91 0.44 -10.42
CA TRP A 77 7.24 -0.82 -9.73
C TRP A 77 7.63 -1.98 -10.67
N ARG A 78 7.09 -2.00 -11.89
CA ARG A 78 7.33 -3.05 -12.88
C ARG A 78 8.76 -3.10 -13.39
N GLU A 79 9.48 -1.98 -13.38
CA GLU A 79 10.81 -1.87 -13.99
C GLU A 79 11.87 -2.79 -13.35
N GLN A 80 11.65 -3.22 -12.12
CA GLN A 80 12.56 -4.13 -11.42
C GLN A 80 12.24 -5.63 -11.60
N PHE A 81 11.22 -5.94 -12.40
CA PHE A 81 10.82 -7.31 -12.67
C PHE A 81 10.96 -7.65 -14.16
N THR A 82 11.37 -8.88 -14.44
CA THR A 82 11.29 -9.42 -15.80
C THR A 82 9.85 -9.83 -16.13
N GLU A 83 9.56 -10.01 -17.42
CA GLU A 83 8.26 -10.50 -17.90
C GLU A 83 7.83 -11.81 -17.23
N GLU A 84 8.79 -12.64 -16.81
CA GLU A 84 8.54 -13.91 -16.13
C GLU A 84 7.92 -13.69 -14.75
N TYR A 85 8.46 -12.79 -13.94
CA TYR A 85 7.89 -12.45 -12.63
C TYR A 85 6.57 -11.68 -12.75
N LEU A 86 6.45 -10.78 -13.75
CA LEU A 86 5.26 -9.94 -13.91
C LEU A 86 3.97 -10.74 -14.15
N LYS A 87 4.07 -11.99 -14.63
CA LYS A 87 2.90 -12.87 -14.81
C LYS A 87 2.20 -13.20 -13.50
N ASP A 88 2.96 -13.26 -12.40
CA ASP A 88 2.50 -13.69 -11.09
C ASP A 88 2.21 -12.51 -10.15
N ILE A 89 2.50 -11.26 -10.56
CA ILE A 89 2.30 -10.08 -9.74
C ILE A 89 1.02 -9.35 -10.14
N ARG A 90 0.21 -9.00 -9.16
CA ARG A 90 -0.95 -8.12 -9.30
C ARG A 90 -0.79 -6.94 -8.37
N CYS A 91 -0.86 -5.73 -8.92
CA CYS A 91 -0.73 -4.49 -8.18
C CYS A 91 -1.95 -3.61 -8.41
N PHE A 92 -2.41 -2.96 -7.37
CA PHE A 92 -3.44 -1.93 -7.44
C PHE A 92 -3.24 -0.90 -6.34
N PHE A 93 -3.73 0.31 -6.56
CA PHE A 93 -3.70 1.37 -5.57
C PHE A 93 -5.10 1.60 -4.97
N ILE A 94 -5.12 2.07 -3.73
CA ILE A 94 -6.34 2.49 -3.04
C ILE A 94 -6.24 3.97 -2.81
N THR A 95 -7.27 4.70 -3.25
CA THR A 95 -7.37 6.14 -3.08
C THR A 95 -8.70 6.51 -2.44
N MET A 96 -8.78 7.73 -1.92
CA MET A 96 -10.01 8.32 -1.40
C MET A 96 -10.23 9.66 -2.08
N SER A 97 -11.45 9.92 -2.56
CA SER A 97 -11.78 11.20 -3.17
C SER A 97 -11.68 12.34 -2.16
N GLU A 98 -11.43 13.55 -2.64
CA GLU A 98 -11.40 14.75 -1.79
C GLU A 98 -12.72 14.93 -1.04
N ASP A 99 -13.87 14.77 -1.75
CA ASP A 99 -15.19 14.89 -1.15
C ASP A 99 -15.41 13.87 -0.02
N TYR A 100 -14.97 12.64 -0.22
CA TYR A 100 -15.03 11.61 0.81
C TYR A 100 -14.18 11.99 2.02
N LEU A 101 -12.91 12.39 1.79
CA LEU A 101 -11.99 12.77 2.87
C LEU A 101 -12.51 13.96 3.68
N ARG A 102 -13.03 15.01 3.01
CA ARG A 102 -13.60 16.19 3.71
C ARG A 102 -14.82 15.84 4.56
N LYS A 103 -15.69 14.96 4.07
CA LYS A 103 -16.90 14.54 4.80
C LYS A 103 -16.63 13.58 5.96
N ASN A 104 -15.58 12.74 5.85
CA ASN A 104 -15.35 11.62 6.77
C ASN A 104 -14.00 11.72 7.51
N PHE A 105 -13.39 12.91 7.58
CA PHE A 105 -12.03 13.09 8.11
C PHE A 105 -11.85 12.52 9.52
N ASP A 106 -12.78 12.80 10.43
CA ASP A 106 -12.71 12.30 11.82
C ASP A 106 -12.74 10.77 11.87
N SER A 107 -13.55 10.16 11.03
CA SER A 107 -13.61 8.70 10.89
C SER A 107 -12.32 8.12 10.31
N VAL A 108 -11.76 8.77 9.28
CA VAL A 108 -10.48 8.34 8.67
C VAL A 108 -9.34 8.46 9.68
N LYS A 109 -9.32 9.56 10.45
CA LYS A 109 -8.32 9.78 11.51
C LYS A 109 -8.44 8.74 12.62
N SER A 110 -9.64 8.49 13.14
CA SER A 110 -9.86 7.52 14.22
C SER A 110 -9.56 6.08 13.81
N ASN A 111 -9.79 5.72 12.55
CA ASN A 111 -9.51 4.40 12.01
C ASN A 111 -8.05 4.22 11.53
N GLY A 112 -7.24 5.27 11.52
CA GLY A 112 -5.83 5.22 11.13
C GLY A 112 -4.97 4.31 12.00
N SER A 113 -5.39 4.06 13.25
CA SER A 113 -4.66 3.27 14.25
C SER A 113 -5.32 1.94 14.60
N VAL A 114 -6.28 1.45 13.80
CA VAL A 114 -7.04 0.22 14.12
C VAL A 114 -6.16 -1.03 14.12
N ILE A 115 -5.13 -1.09 13.28
CA ILE A 115 -4.22 -2.23 13.21
C ILE A 115 -2.81 -1.88 13.70
N GLU A 116 -2.34 -0.68 13.36
CA GLU A 116 -1.02 -0.19 13.76
C GLU A 116 -1.20 0.92 14.80
N ASN A 117 -0.59 0.74 15.96
CA ASN A 117 -0.56 1.80 16.98
C ASN A 117 0.44 2.88 16.55
N ARG A 118 -0.04 3.85 15.75
CA ARG A 118 0.77 4.99 15.32
C ARG A 118 0.94 5.94 16.49
N MET A 119 2.19 6.17 16.88
CA MET A 119 2.53 7.22 17.83
C MET A 119 2.18 8.56 17.17
N GLU A 120 1.34 9.35 17.84
CA GLU A 120 0.84 10.69 17.53
C GLU A 120 1.42 11.36 16.26
N GLU A 121 0.92 11.00 15.08
CA GLU A 121 1.03 11.85 13.90
C GLU A 121 -0.21 12.77 13.88
N GLU A 122 0.02 14.07 13.85
CA GLU A 122 -1.04 14.99 13.46
C GLU A 122 -1.40 14.71 12.00
N VAL A 123 -2.50 13.99 11.82
CA VAL A 123 -3.03 13.69 10.49
C VAL A 123 -3.62 14.98 9.93
N ASP A 124 -2.96 15.56 8.94
CA ASP A 124 -3.42 16.75 8.21
C ASP A 124 -4.33 16.34 7.05
N LEU A 125 -5.53 16.91 6.99
CA LEU A 125 -6.51 16.65 5.95
C LEU A 125 -6.00 17.02 4.55
N GLU A 126 -5.39 18.19 4.40
CA GLU A 126 -4.89 18.65 3.08
C GLU A 126 -3.72 17.78 2.60
N ARG A 127 -2.84 17.35 3.51
CA ARG A 127 -1.80 16.36 3.18
C ARG A 127 -2.39 15.04 2.70
N LEU A 128 -3.45 14.53 3.35
CA LEU A 128 -4.12 13.30 2.92
C LEU A 128 -4.77 13.44 1.54
N ILE A 129 -5.43 14.58 1.29
CA ILE A 129 -6.06 14.87 -0.02
C ILE A 129 -5.00 14.91 -1.12
N ASN A 130 -3.90 15.64 -0.88
CA ASN A 130 -2.82 15.77 -1.85
C ASN A 130 -2.17 14.42 -2.15
N CYS A 131 -1.80 13.66 -1.12
CA CYS A 131 -1.26 12.30 -1.28
C CYS A 131 -2.22 11.39 -2.07
N SER A 132 -3.52 11.44 -1.77
CA SER A 132 -4.50 10.61 -2.48
C SER A 132 -4.60 10.98 -3.97
N LYS A 133 -4.58 12.28 -4.29
CA LYS A 133 -4.58 12.78 -5.68
C LYS A 133 -3.30 12.39 -6.42
N GLU A 134 -2.14 12.51 -5.78
CA GLU A 134 -0.85 12.13 -6.34
C GLU A 134 -0.81 10.63 -6.67
N PHE A 135 -1.16 9.77 -5.71
CA PHE A 135 -1.23 8.32 -5.95
C PHE A 135 -2.21 7.94 -7.05
N LYS A 136 -3.36 8.62 -7.13
CA LYS A 136 -4.33 8.38 -8.22
C LYS A 136 -3.75 8.77 -9.57
N LYS A 137 -3.13 9.94 -9.66
CA LYS A 137 -2.46 10.42 -10.88
C LYS A 137 -1.32 9.49 -11.30
N GLU A 138 -0.42 9.13 -10.38
CA GLU A 138 0.68 8.18 -10.64
C GLU A 138 0.14 6.84 -11.15
N ALA A 139 -0.95 6.34 -10.56
CA ALA A 139 -1.56 5.09 -10.98
C ALA A 139 -2.13 5.18 -12.40
N GLU A 140 -2.84 6.26 -12.73
CA GLU A 140 -3.40 6.49 -14.07
C GLU A 140 -2.30 6.59 -15.14
N GLU A 141 -1.22 7.34 -14.86
CA GLU A 141 -0.07 7.50 -15.77
C GLU A 141 0.69 6.18 -16.00
N ASN A 142 0.67 5.27 -15.05
CA ASN A 142 1.38 3.98 -15.10
C ASN A 142 0.46 2.76 -15.34
N ASN A 143 -0.80 2.98 -15.71
CA ASN A 143 -1.79 1.93 -15.94
C ASN A 143 -1.92 0.95 -14.77
N ILE A 144 -1.92 1.47 -13.54
CA ILE A 144 -2.15 0.68 -12.32
C ILE A 144 -3.65 0.75 -11.98
N PRO A 145 -4.35 -0.38 -11.78
CA PRO A 145 -5.73 -0.37 -11.32
C PRO A 145 -5.90 0.41 -10.02
N VAL A 146 -6.97 1.20 -9.91
CA VAL A 146 -7.27 1.99 -8.71
C VAL A 146 -8.61 1.57 -8.13
N ILE A 147 -8.62 1.31 -6.83
CA ILE A 147 -9.85 1.20 -6.03
C ILE A 147 -10.07 2.56 -5.37
N ASP A 148 -10.90 3.40 -5.98
CA ASP A 148 -11.20 4.75 -5.48
C ASP A 148 -12.44 4.73 -4.59
N ILE A 149 -12.33 5.28 -3.38
CA ILE A 149 -13.41 5.38 -2.39
C ILE A 149 -14.01 6.78 -2.50
N THR A 150 -15.22 6.88 -3.02
CA THR A 150 -15.87 8.15 -3.34
C THR A 150 -17.03 8.50 -2.41
N ASP A 151 -17.87 7.52 -2.06
CA ASP A 151 -19.11 7.75 -1.35
C ASP A 151 -19.10 7.22 0.08
N HIS A 152 -18.82 5.93 0.23
CA HIS A 152 -18.77 5.24 1.51
C HIS A 152 -17.64 4.22 1.56
N TYR A 153 -17.16 3.94 2.76
CA TYR A 153 -16.16 2.91 2.99
C TYR A 153 -16.86 1.61 3.38
N ASP A 154 -16.94 0.67 2.45
CA ASP A 154 -17.36 -0.71 2.73
C ASP A 154 -16.22 -1.67 2.42
N ILE A 155 -15.68 -2.28 3.46
CA ILE A 155 -14.56 -3.21 3.33
C ILE A 155 -14.90 -4.43 2.47
N ASN A 156 -16.15 -4.91 2.48
CA ASN A 156 -16.56 -6.07 1.69
C ASN A 156 -16.56 -5.72 0.19
N GLU A 157 -17.09 -4.55 -0.18
CA GLU A 157 -17.02 -4.07 -1.57
C GLU A 157 -15.57 -3.86 -2.04
N ILE A 158 -14.71 -3.33 -1.17
CA ILE A 158 -13.29 -3.13 -1.47
C ILE A 158 -12.60 -4.48 -1.69
N ILE A 159 -12.87 -5.47 -0.84
CA ILE A 159 -12.35 -6.84 -0.99
C ILE A 159 -12.82 -7.45 -2.31
N GLU A 160 -14.09 -7.32 -2.68
CA GLU A 160 -14.60 -7.84 -3.94
C GLU A 160 -13.92 -7.21 -5.16
N LYS A 161 -13.70 -5.88 -5.14
CA LYS A 161 -12.95 -5.17 -6.19
C LYS A 161 -11.51 -5.67 -6.26
N ALA A 162 -10.84 -5.81 -5.11
CA ALA A 162 -9.48 -6.32 -5.04
C ALA A 162 -9.37 -7.75 -5.60
N LEU A 163 -10.29 -8.64 -5.22
CA LEU A 163 -10.32 -10.02 -5.73
C LEU A 163 -10.53 -10.11 -7.24
N LYS A 164 -11.34 -9.22 -7.83
CA LYS A 164 -11.48 -9.15 -9.28
C LYS A 164 -10.18 -8.79 -9.97
N ILE A 165 -9.39 -7.85 -9.40
CA ILE A 165 -8.09 -7.48 -9.95
C ILE A 165 -7.08 -8.64 -9.80
N ILE A 166 -7.10 -9.33 -8.68
CA ILE A 166 -6.19 -10.46 -8.41
C ILE A 166 -6.48 -11.65 -9.32
N SER A 167 -7.74 -11.84 -9.72
CA SER A 167 -8.18 -12.98 -10.54
C SER A 167 -7.95 -12.79 -12.06
N LEU A 168 -7.46 -11.62 -12.47
CA LEU A 168 -7.09 -11.33 -13.86
C LEU A 168 -5.68 -11.82 -14.19
#